data_3e9a00cea2d4e53d36dd92fddf6cb198
#
_entry.id   3e9a00cea2d4e53d36dd92fddf6cb198
#
_cell.length_a   1.000
_cell.length_b   1.000
_cell.length_c   1.000
_cell.angle_alpha   90.00
_cell.angle_beta   90.00
_cell.angle_gamma   90.00
#
_symmetry.space_group_name_H-M   'P 1'
#
loop_
_entity.id
_entity.type
_entity.pdbx_description
1 polymer ?
#
loop_
_entity_poly.entity_id
_entity_poly.type
_entity_poly.pdbx_seq_one_letter_code
_entity_poly.pdbx_strand_id
1 'polypeptide(L)'
;MPESQWNAQQARGAHVYQLKCARCHYPTTTRPLNGPGLQALTKVTAMPSGAPPTDERLTAVTLHGRGMMPATQLTDDQLQDLLAYLHTL
;
A
#
# COMPACT_ATOMS: atom_id res chain seq x y z
N MET A 1 9.30 -9.11 -2.51
CA MET A 1 9.44 -10.33 -1.67
C MET A 1 8.38 -11.32 -2.08
N PRO A 2 8.72 -12.55 -2.42
CA PRO A 2 7.73 -13.55 -2.81
C PRO A 2 6.84 -13.93 -1.62
N GLU A 3 5.60 -14.32 -1.93
CA GLU A 3 4.59 -14.68 -0.94
C GLU A 3 5.07 -15.78 0.03
N SER A 4 5.86 -16.71 -0.47
CA SER A 4 6.40 -17.81 0.35
C SER A 4 7.32 -17.33 1.48
N GLN A 5 7.79 -16.08 1.43
CA GLN A 5 8.67 -15.49 2.43
C GLN A 5 7.96 -14.51 3.36
N TRP A 6 6.65 -14.31 3.20
CA TRP A 6 5.89 -13.43 4.07
C TRP A 6 5.72 -14.05 5.45
N ASN A 7 5.81 -13.20 6.49
CA ASN A 7 5.36 -13.59 7.82
C ASN A 7 3.83 -13.50 7.92
N ALA A 8 3.28 -13.88 9.08
CA ALA A 8 1.82 -13.88 9.28
C ALA A 8 1.23 -12.47 9.15
N GLN A 9 1.91 -11.45 9.65
CA GLN A 9 1.44 -10.06 9.55
C GLN A 9 1.41 -9.59 8.09
N GLN A 10 2.43 -9.89 7.31
CA GLN A 10 2.49 -9.55 5.89
C GLN A 10 1.39 -10.24 5.10
N ALA A 11 1.13 -11.52 5.42
CA ALA A 11 0.04 -12.26 4.78
C ALA A 11 -1.34 -11.65 5.11
N ARG A 12 -1.57 -11.24 6.36
CA ARG A 12 -2.79 -10.54 6.74
C ARG A 12 -2.91 -9.20 6.01
N GLY A 13 -1.81 -8.48 5.88
CA GLY A 13 -1.75 -7.22 5.14
C GLY A 13 -2.09 -7.38 3.67
N ALA A 14 -1.64 -8.47 3.04
CA ALA A 14 -2.01 -8.80 1.67
C ALA A 14 -3.53 -8.98 1.53
N HIS A 15 -4.18 -9.59 2.52
CA HIS A 15 -5.63 -9.75 2.53
C HIS A 15 -6.34 -8.39 2.66
N VAL A 16 -5.87 -7.52 3.54
CA VAL A 16 -6.38 -6.15 3.66
C VAL A 16 -6.23 -5.41 2.33
N TYR A 17 -5.07 -5.55 1.68
CA TYR A 17 -4.80 -4.95 0.37
C TYR A 17 -5.84 -5.40 -0.67
N GLN A 18 -6.12 -6.70 -0.75
CA GLN A 18 -7.10 -7.23 -1.70
C GLN A 18 -8.50 -6.66 -1.47
N LEU A 19 -8.87 -6.46 -0.22
CA LEU A 19 -10.19 -5.93 0.13
C LEU A 19 -10.33 -4.43 -0.13
N LYS A 20 -9.26 -3.66 0.03
CA LYS A 20 -9.33 -2.19 0.11
C LYS A 20 -8.59 -1.45 -0.98
N CYS A 21 -7.55 -2.02 -1.56
CA CYS A 21 -6.60 -1.30 -2.42
C CYS A 21 -6.52 -1.83 -3.85
N ALA A 22 -6.76 -3.14 -4.05
CA ALA A 22 -6.53 -3.80 -5.33
C ALA A 22 -7.45 -3.31 -6.45
N ARG A 23 -8.55 -2.65 -6.11
CA ARG A 23 -9.46 -2.06 -7.11
C ARG A 23 -8.77 -0.98 -7.94
N CYS A 24 -7.85 -0.24 -7.32
CA CYS A 24 -7.24 0.95 -7.93
C CYS A 24 -5.76 0.81 -8.20
N HIS A 25 -5.09 -0.18 -7.60
CA HIS A 25 -3.63 -0.33 -7.68
C HIS A 25 -3.23 -1.75 -8.00
N TYR A 26 -2.28 -1.92 -8.91
CA TYR A 26 -1.57 -3.17 -9.07
C TYR A 26 -0.40 -3.21 -8.08
N PRO A 27 -0.21 -4.30 -7.31
CA PRO A 27 0.79 -4.30 -6.25
C PRO A 27 2.23 -4.48 -6.74
N THR A 28 2.45 -5.24 -7.81
CA THR A 28 3.78 -5.70 -8.20
C THR A 28 4.23 -5.19 -9.55
N THR A 29 3.53 -4.23 -10.14
CA THR A 29 3.92 -3.61 -11.42
C THR A 29 3.84 -2.10 -11.31
N THR A 30 4.43 -1.41 -12.29
CA THR A 30 4.28 0.04 -12.43
C THR A 30 3.06 0.42 -13.27
N ARG A 31 2.32 -0.57 -13.81
CA ARG A 31 1.14 -0.32 -14.63
C ARG A 31 0.09 0.45 -13.84
N PRO A 32 -0.49 1.50 -14.44
CA PRO A 32 -1.61 2.19 -13.80
C PRO A 32 -2.91 1.38 -13.97
N LEU A 33 -3.80 1.53 -13.00
CA LEU A 33 -5.19 1.07 -13.07
C LEU A 33 -6.05 2.31 -12.85
N ASN A 34 -6.75 2.45 -11.73
CA ASN A 34 -7.38 3.72 -11.34
C ASN A 34 -6.40 4.61 -10.57
N GLY A 35 -5.35 4.02 -10.03
CA GLY A 35 -4.22 4.68 -9.42
C GLY A 35 -2.90 4.10 -9.93
N PRO A 36 -1.75 4.65 -9.52
CA PRO A 36 -0.46 4.16 -9.96
C PRO A 36 -0.18 2.75 -9.46
N GLY A 37 0.63 2.00 -10.21
CA GLY A 37 1.17 0.72 -9.75
C GLY A 37 2.09 0.91 -8.55
N LEU A 38 2.16 -0.09 -7.68
CA LEU A 38 2.85 0.02 -6.39
C LEU A 38 4.16 -0.77 -6.32
N GLN A 39 4.71 -1.21 -7.47
CA GLN A 39 5.97 -1.96 -7.48
C GLN A 39 7.05 -1.18 -6.73
N ALA A 40 7.71 -1.85 -5.79
CA ALA A 40 8.80 -1.28 -4.99
C ALA A 40 8.40 0.01 -4.25
N LEU A 41 7.14 0.14 -3.82
CA LEU A 41 6.58 1.37 -3.26
C LEU A 41 7.45 1.97 -2.15
N THR A 42 7.92 1.17 -1.20
CA THR A 42 8.71 1.66 -0.07
C THR A 42 10.19 1.82 -0.37
N LYS A 43 10.62 1.44 -1.58
CA LYS A 43 12.03 1.46 -1.99
C LYS A 43 12.35 2.60 -2.96
N VAL A 44 11.33 3.31 -3.47
CA VAL A 44 11.53 4.47 -4.32
C VAL A 44 11.89 5.70 -3.49
N THR A 45 12.57 6.69 -4.10
CA THR A 45 12.96 7.91 -3.40
C THR A 45 11.80 8.86 -3.18
N ALA A 46 10.79 8.80 -4.05
CA ALA A 46 9.63 9.68 -3.94
C ALA A 46 8.38 9.02 -4.52
N MET A 47 7.25 9.29 -3.90
CA MET A 47 5.92 8.99 -4.43
C MET A 47 5.56 9.98 -5.55
N PRO A 48 4.44 9.76 -6.29
CA PRO A 48 3.96 10.73 -7.29
C PRO A 48 3.79 12.15 -6.74
N SER A 49 3.55 12.30 -5.43
CA SER A 49 3.47 13.59 -4.76
C SER A 49 4.80 14.33 -4.62
N GLY A 50 5.93 13.66 -4.90
CA GLY A 50 7.27 14.17 -4.67
C GLY A 50 7.82 13.90 -3.27
N ALA A 51 7.00 13.41 -2.33
CA ALA A 51 7.43 13.11 -0.96
C ALA A 51 7.92 11.67 -0.84
N PRO A 52 8.89 11.39 0.07
CA PRO A 52 9.33 10.01 0.33
C PRO A 52 8.19 9.14 0.86
N PRO A 53 8.15 7.82 0.52
CA PRO A 53 7.09 6.91 0.93
C PRO A 53 7.30 6.36 2.35
N THR A 54 7.31 7.23 3.34
CA THR A 54 7.39 6.84 4.75
C THR A 54 6.09 6.20 5.21
N ASP A 55 6.14 5.38 6.25
CA ASP A 55 4.92 4.78 6.83
C ASP A 55 3.92 5.85 7.25
N GLU A 56 4.40 6.95 7.81
CA GLU A 56 3.56 8.09 8.20
C GLU A 56 2.81 8.66 7.00
N ARG A 57 3.49 8.86 5.88
CA ARG A 57 2.88 9.39 4.66
C ARG A 57 1.94 8.40 4.00
N LEU A 58 2.33 7.13 3.96
CA LEU A 58 1.47 6.07 3.43
C LEU A 58 0.20 5.94 4.27
N THR A 59 0.31 6.04 5.59
CA THR A 59 -0.83 6.04 6.51
C THR A 59 -1.75 7.23 6.23
N ALA A 60 -1.20 8.42 6.10
CA ALA A 60 -1.99 9.63 5.85
C ALA A 60 -2.75 9.54 4.53
N VAL A 61 -2.09 9.12 3.45
CA VAL A 61 -2.73 8.95 2.14
C VAL A 61 -3.84 7.89 2.20
N THR A 62 -3.60 6.77 2.88
CA THR A 62 -4.57 5.68 2.98
C THR A 62 -5.81 6.11 3.78
N LEU A 63 -5.62 6.72 4.94
CA LEU A 63 -6.73 7.04 5.85
C LEU A 63 -7.49 8.30 5.43
N HIS A 64 -6.84 9.25 4.77
CA HIS A 64 -7.44 10.54 4.43
C HIS A 64 -7.72 10.70 2.94
N GLY A 65 -7.12 9.85 2.10
CA GLY A 65 -7.22 9.97 0.66
C GLY A 65 -6.32 11.08 0.12
N ARG A 66 -6.25 11.19 -1.20
CA ARG A 66 -5.51 12.24 -1.87
C ARG A 66 -5.99 12.37 -3.32
N GLY A 67 -6.34 13.58 -3.74
CA GLY A 67 -6.83 13.82 -5.09
C GLY A 67 -8.05 12.95 -5.37
N MET A 68 -7.98 12.09 -6.39
CA MET A 68 -9.05 11.17 -6.74
C MET A 68 -9.07 9.89 -5.89
N MET A 69 -8.05 9.65 -5.07
CA MET A 69 -8.01 8.50 -4.18
C MET A 69 -8.89 8.76 -2.96
N PRO A 70 -9.94 7.93 -2.72
CA PRO A 70 -10.78 8.11 -1.55
C PRO A 70 -10.08 7.67 -0.27
N ALA A 71 -10.56 8.18 0.86
CA ALA A 71 -10.14 7.71 2.17
C ALA A 71 -10.57 6.25 2.38
N THR A 72 -9.72 5.47 3.05
CA THR A 72 -10.00 4.08 3.38
C THR A 72 -10.10 3.92 4.89
N GLN A 73 -11.18 3.29 5.36
CA GLN A 73 -11.35 3.02 6.80
C GLN A 73 -10.69 1.70 7.16
N LEU A 74 -9.79 1.75 8.14
CA LEU A 74 -9.08 0.58 8.66
C LEU A 74 -9.01 0.66 10.17
N THR A 75 -9.05 -0.51 10.83
CA THR A 75 -8.66 -0.59 12.23
C THR A 75 -7.14 -0.39 12.36
N ASP A 76 -6.65 -0.09 13.57
CA ASP A 76 -5.22 0.05 13.79
C ASP A 76 -4.46 -1.23 13.41
N ASP A 77 -5.01 -2.40 13.73
CA ASP A 77 -4.38 -3.69 13.40
C ASP A 77 -4.33 -3.90 11.88
N GLN A 78 -5.42 -3.59 11.18
CA GLN A 78 -5.44 -3.68 9.71
C GLN A 78 -4.42 -2.74 9.08
N LEU A 79 -4.28 -1.53 9.60
CA LEU A 79 -3.30 -0.56 9.11
C LEU A 79 -1.88 -1.08 9.29
N GLN A 80 -1.54 -1.62 10.46
CA GLN A 80 -0.22 -2.17 10.71
C GLN A 80 0.07 -3.38 9.80
N ASP A 81 -0.91 -4.25 9.63
CA ASP A 81 -0.80 -5.39 8.72
C ASP A 81 -0.59 -4.93 7.28
N LEU A 82 -1.36 -3.93 6.83
CA LEU A 82 -1.24 -3.37 5.48
C LEU A 82 0.16 -2.78 5.26
N LEU A 83 0.66 -1.97 6.19
CA LEU A 83 1.99 -1.39 6.07
C LEU A 83 3.07 -2.47 5.97
N ALA A 84 2.96 -3.52 6.78
CA ALA A 84 3.90 -4.65 6.71
C ALA A 84 3.88 -5.30 5.32
N TYR A 85 2.70 -5.47 4.72
CA TYR A 85 2.59 -5.99 3.36
C TYR A 85 3.20 -5.03 2.33
N LEU A 86 2.92 -3.73 2.43
CA LEU A 86 3.46 -2.75 1.47
C LEU A 86 4.99 -2.76 1.43
N HIS A 87 5.65 -3.07 2.54
CA HIS A 87 7.10 -3.20 2.59
C HIS A 87 7.62 -4.45 1.84
N THR A 88 6.75 -5.37 1.45
CA THR A 88 7.14 -6.53 0.63
C THR A 88 7.22 -6.22 -0.86
N LEU A 89 6.67 -5.10 -1.30
CA LEU A 89 6.53 -4.75 -2.72
C LEU A 89 7.82 -4.24 -3.36
#